data_94c5a05d40a3c8ea601d6ac310a75396
#
_entry.id   94c5a05d40a3c8ea601d6ac310a75396
#
_cell.length_a   1.000
_cell.length_b   1.000
_cell.length_c   1.000
_cell.angle_alpha   90.00
_cell.angle_beta   90.00
_cell.angle_gamma   90.00
#
_symmetry.space_group_name_H-M   'P 1'
#
loop_
_entity.id
_entity.type
_entity.pdbx_description
1 polymer ?
#
loop_
_entity_poly.entity_id
_entity_poly.type
_entity_poly.pdbx_seq_one_letter_code
_entity_poly.pdbx_strand_id
1 'polypeptide(L)'
;MSNRLSQLGILTLIAWCYTGVSFADNRMYHCEIGVQGGMGYYVGESAPHVFQSVSGAYGAQFRYKFDQRWALQAKIQHQRACGNPLWALDANAEYNFFRFGSQSHDYRVKQITPYISIGVGAGAYNDWKVGVYLPVGVGLKWKFADRWQLQAAWQHNVYVYNGDSLEGLPEYNNTHNLNGSNIMNNDVTSTIMLGIVFEFGKGAKICSFCRND
;
A
#
# COMPACT_ATOMS: atom_id res chain seq x y z
N MET A 1 6.25 -1.00 30.48
CA MET A 1 5.62 0.29 30.09
C MET A 1 5.36 0.42 28.58
N SER A 2 5.96 -0.38 27.73
CA SER A 2 5.88 -0.29 26.25
C SER A 2 4.51 -0.65 25.65
N ASN A 3 3.78 -1.60 26.21
CA ASN A 3 2.50 -2.07 25.62
C ASN A 3 1.31 -1.11 25.74
N ARG A 4 1.37 -0.12 26.63
CA ARG A 4 0.25 0.83 26.79
C ARG A 4 0.27 1.98 25.78
N LEU A 5 1.46 2.34 25.28
CA LEU A 5 1.62 3.39 24.27
C LEU A 5 1.15 2.93 22.89
N SER A 6 1.39 1.65 22.54
CA SER A 6 0.91 1.11 21.27
C SER A 6 -0.61 0.94 21.22
N GLN A 7 -1.23 0.56 22.35
CA GLN A 7 -2.69 0.44 22.45
C GLN A 7 -3.38 1.82 22.37
N LEU A 8 -2.79 2.86 22.97
CA LEU A 8 -3.29 4.23 22.86
C LEU A 8 -3.22 4.76 21.41
N GLY A 9 -2.14 4.46 20.68
CA GLY A 9 -1.99 4.87 19.27
C GLY A 9 -3.04 4.22 18.35
N ILE A 10 -3.35 2.96 18.57
CA ILE A 10 -4.39 2.24 17.81
C ILE A 10 -5.78 2.77 18.13
N LEU A 11 -6.07 3.03 19.41
CA LEU A 11 -7.35 3.58 19.85
C LEU A 11 -7.59 5.02 19.34
N THR A 12 -6.55 5.86 19.26
CA THR A 12 -6.67 7.20 18.72
C THR A 12 -6.89 7.20 17.21
N LEU A 13 -6.25 6.31 16.46
CA LEU A 13 -6.50 6.11 15.04
C LEU A 13 -7.93 5.64 14.75
N ILE A 14 -8.44 4.71 15.55
CA ILE A 14 -9.82 4.23 15.46
C ILE A 14 -10.81 5.34 15.82
N ALA A 15 -10.54 6.13 16.87
CA ALA A 15 -11.37 7.26 17.26
C ALA A 15 -11.40 8.37 16.19
N TRP A 16 -10.28 8.62 15.51
CA TRP A 16 -10.20 9.60 14.41
C TRP A 16 -11.04 9.18 13.20
N CYS A 17 -11.12 7.88 12.91
CA CYS A 17 -12.02 7.36 11.88
C CYS A 17 -13.49 7.53 12.24
N TYR A 18 -13.84 7.63 13.54
CA TYR A 18 -15.21 7.86 14.00
C TYR A 18 -15.63 9.33 13.97
N THR A 19 -14.68 10.27 14.14
CA THR A 19 -14.96 11.72 14.13
C THR A 19 -14.84 12.36 12.74
N GLY A 20 -14.74 11.53 11.69
CA GLY A 20 -14.48 11.93 10.31
C GLY A 20 -15.34 13.08 9.81
N VAL A 21 -14.66 14.05 9.25
CA VAL A 21 -15.17 15.17 8.49
C VAL A 21 -16.24 14.70 7.52
N SER A 22 -17.47 15.18 7.68
CA SER A 22 -18.61 14.89 6.81
C SER A 22 -18.36 15.48 5.42
N PHE A 23 -17.80 14.70 4.52
CA PHE A 23 -17.99 14.95 3.11
C PHE A 23 -19.30 14.30 2.68
N ALA A 24 -20.12 15.10 2.04
CA ALA A 24 -21.50 14.82 1.70
C ALA A 24 -21.64 13.74 0.59
N ASP A 25 -21.33 12.47 0.91
CA ASP A 25 -21.76 11.37 0.07
C ASP A 25 -22.39 10.25 0.93
N ASN A 26 -23.66 10.02 0.67
CA ASN A 26 -24.61 9.38 1.58
C ASN A 26 -24.35 7.88 1.87
N ARG A 27 -23.29 7.27 1.31
CA ARG A 27 -23.01 5.81 1.45
C ARG A 27 -21.55 5.41 1.28
N MET A 28 -20.61 6.30 1.53
CA MET A 28 -19.21 5.95 1.45
C MET A 28 -18.68 5.51 2.81
N TYR A 29 -18.06 4.34 2.87
CA TYR A 29 -17.22 3.96 3.99
C TYR A 29 -15.85 4.63 3.81
N HIS A 30 -15.41 5.37 4.82
CA HIS A 30 -14.18 6.15 4.73
C HIS A 30 -12.93 5.34 5.06
N CYS A 31 -13.05 4.32 5.90
CA CYS A 31 -11.93 3.52 6.36
C CYS A 31 -11.99 2.11 5.77
N GLU A 32 -10.83 1.59 5.45
CA GLU A 32 -10.64 0.23 4.98
C GLU A 32 -9.46 -0.41 5.70
N ILE A 33 -9.60 -1.66 6.06
CA ILE A 33 -8.52 -2.50 6.57
C ILE A 33 -8.47 -3.79 5.77
N GLY A 34 -7.28 -4.25 5.45
CA GLY A 34 -7.13 -5.46 4.65
C GLY A 34 -5.83 -6.19 4.92
N VAL A 35 -5.84 -7.46 4.51
CA VAL A 35 -4.67 -8.32 4.48
C VAL A 35 -4.42 -8.74 3.05
N GLN A 36 -3.17 -8.94 2.71
CA GLN A 36 -2.75 -9.32 1.37
C GLN A 36 -1.61 -10.33 1.41
N GLY A 37 -1.55 -11.17 0.38
CA GLY A 37 -0.49 -12.15 0.20
C GLY A 37 -0.20 -12.35 -1.28
N GLY A 38 0.99 -12.79 -1.59
CA GLY A 38 1.42 -12.98 -2.96
C GLY A 38 2.90 -13.29 -3.08
N MET A 39 3.52 -12.73 -4.10
CA MET A 39 4.94 -12.92 -4.37
C MET A 39 5.66 -11.57 -4.45
N GLY A 40 6.89 -11.58 -3.93
CA GLY A 40 7.85 -10.51 -4.11
C GLY A 40 9.02 -10.98 -4.95
N TYR A 41 9.60 -10.10 -5.74
CA TYR A 41 10.83 -10.34 -6.46
C TYR A 41 11.74 -9.12 -6.39
N TYR A 42 13.01 -9.38 -6.48
CA TYR A 42 14.06 -8.40 -6.45
C TYR A 42 14.70 -8.30 -7.84
N VAL A 43 15.05 -7.08 -8.25
CA VAL A 43 15.79 -6.80 -9.46
C VAL A 43 16.92 -5.84 -9.09
N GLY A 44 18.15 -6.28 -9.26
CA GLY A 44 19.36 -5.55 -8.94
C GLY A 44 20.59 -6.27 -9.49
N GLU A 45 21.77 -5.93 -9.00
CA GLU A 45 23.03 -6.50 -9.51
C GLU A 45 23.11 -8.02 -9.34
N SER A 46 22.63 -8.57 -8.23
CA SER A 46 22.64 -10.02 -7.97
C SER A 46 21.55 -10.80 -8.72
N ALA A 47 20.50 -10.12 -9.19
CA ALA A 47 19.39 -10.74 -9.92
C ALA A 47 18.93 -9.82 -11.06
N PRO A 48 19.68 -9.77 -12.19
CA PRO A 48 19.40 -8.84 -13.29
C PRO A 48 18.14 -9.21 -14.09
N HIS A 49 17.60 -10.41 -13.90
CA HIS A 49 16.40 -10.84 -14.62
C HIS A 49 15.17 -10.80 -13.71
N VAL A 50 14.08 -10.30 -14.27
CA VAL A 50 12.76 -10.29 -13.62
C VAL A 50 12.36 -11.73 -13.28
N PHE A 51 11.85 -11.95 -12.05
CA PHE A 51 11.47 -13.26 -11.50
C PHE A 51 12.62 -14.25 -11.24
N GLN A 52 13.88 -13.82 -11.25
CA GLN A 52 15.00 -14.71 -10.89
C GLN A 52 15.03 -15.01 -9.38
N SER A 53 14.68 -14.03 -8.54
CA SER A 53 14.64 -14.17 -7.08
C SER A 53 13.22 -13.92 -6.58
N VAL A 54 12.36 -14.94 -6.65
CA VAL A 54 10.97 -14.85 -6.18
C VAL A 54 10.85 -15.35 -4.76
N SER A 55 10.12 -14.64 -3.94
CA SER A 55 9.81 -15.01 -2.55
C SER A 55 8.34 -14.79 -2.23
N GLY A 56 7.85 -15.47 -1.18
CA GLY A 56 6.53 -15.15 -0.64
C GLY A 56 6.50 -13.76 -0.02
N ALA A 57 5.42 -13.01 -0.29
CA ALA A 57 5.17 -11.70 0.28
C ALA A 57 3.81 -11.67 0.95
N TYR A 58 3.70 -11.01 2.10
CA TYR A 58 2.43 -10.82 2.80
C TYR A 58 2.44 -9.49 3.54
N GLY A 59 1.25 -8.98 3.83
CA GLY A 59 1.14 -7.70 4.51
C GLY A 59 -0.28 -7.35 4.93
N ALA A 60 -0.37 -6.22 5.60
CA ALA A 60 -1.62 -5.60 6.00
C ALA A 60 -1.64 -4.15 5.52
N GLN A 61 -2.84 -3.65 5.29
CA GLN A 61 -3.05 -2.28 4.85
C GLN A 61 -4.19 -1.62 5.60
N PHE A 62 -4.05 -0.32 5.79
CA PHE A 62 -5.11 0.57 6.21
C PHE A 62 -5.26 1.65 5.17
N ARG A 63 -6.49 1.99 4.80
CA ARG A 63 -6.79 3.02 3.81
C ARG A 63 -7.86 3.96 4.32
N TYR A 64 -7.63 5.25 4.11
CA TYR A 64 -8.61 6.29 4.35
C TYR A 64 -9.03 6.91 3.02
N LYS A 65 -10.33 6.87 2.72
CA LYS A 65 -10.92 7.44 1.50
C LYS A 65 -11.38 8.86 1.76
N PHE A 66 -10.82 9.81 1.04
CA PHE A 66 -11.30 11.19 1.04
C PHE A 66 -12.54 11.32 0.15
N ASP A 67 -12.52 10.63 -0.98
CA ASP A 67 -13.56 10.60 -1.99
C ASP A 67 -13.61 9.21 -2.63
N GLN A 68 -14.56 8.99 -3.54
CA GLN A 68 -14.69 7.75 -4.32
C GLN A 68 -13.50 7.50 -5.25
N ARG A 69 -12.67 8.51 -5.51
CA ARG A 69 -11.49 8.43 -6.36
C ARG A 69 -10.16 8.51 -5.61
N TRP A 70 -10.10 9.29 -4.51
CA TRP A 70 -8.87 9.55 -3.80
C TRP A 70 -8.84 8.87 -2.44
N ALA A 71 -7.73 8.23 -2.15
CA ALA A 71 -7.48 7.62 -0.86
C ALA A 71 -6.02 7.75 -0.45
N LEU A 72 -5.77 7.72 0.85
CA LEU A 72 -4.45 7.55 1.45
C LEU A 72 -4.36 6.14 2.02
N GLN A 73 -3.31 5.41 1.69
CA GLN A 73 -3.06 4.06 2.15
C GLN A 73 -1.77 4.02 2.97
N ALA A 74 -1.84 3.42 4.15
CA ALA A 74 -0.70 2.97 4.91
C ALA A 74 -0.61 1.45 4.79
N LYS A 75 0.57 0.92 4.50
CA LYS A 75 0.79 -0.51 4.28
C LYS A 75 2.05 -0.98 4.97
N ILE A 76 1.96 -2.11 5.66
CA ILE A 76 3.10 -2.86 6.17
C ILE A 76 3.17 -4.19 5.43
N GLN A 77 4.35 -4.54 4.95
CA GLN A 77 4.56 -5.78 4.21
C GLN A 77 5.87 -6.44 4.60
N HIS A 78 5.89 -7.75 4.46
CA HIS A 78 7.07 -8.58 4.62
C HIS A 78 7.30 -9.38 3.34
N GLN A 79 8.54 -9.44 2.92
CA GLN A 79 9.02 -10.30 1.82
C GLN A 79 10.48 -10.69 2.08
N ARG A 80 11.05 -11.50 1.23
CA ARG A 80 12.49 -11.75 1.21
C ARG A 80 13.10 -11.16 -0.05
N ALA A 81 14.20 -10.45 0.12
CA ALA A 81 15.03 -9.97 -0.98
C ALA A 81 16.38 -10.71 -0.92
N CYS A 82 16.75 -11.42 -1.97
CA CYS A 82 17.98 -12.24 -2.02
C CYS A 82 18.17 -13.18 -0.81
N GLY A 83 17.05 -13.74 -0.31
CA GLY A 83 17.06 -14.60 0.88
C GLY A 83 16.97 -13.87 2.22
N ASN A 84 17.21 -12.57 2.26
CA ASN A 84 17.16 -11.77 3.47
C ASN A 84 15.73 -11.27 3.78
N PRO A 85 15.31 -11.26 5.05
CA PRO A 85 14.01 -10.73 5.43
C PRO A 85 13.99 -9.21 5.23
N LEU A 86 12.94 -8.73 4.59
CA LEU A 86 12.67 -7.32 4.35
C LEU A 86 11.30 -6.96 4.93
N TRP A 87 11.28 -6.05 5.89
CA TRP A 87 10.06 -5.40 6.38
C TRP A 87 9.94 -4.04 5.74
N ALA A 88 8.80 -3.74 5.19
CA ALA A 88 8.55 -2.49 4.49
C ALA A 88 7.28 -1.82 5.04
N LEU A 89 7.36 -0.50 5.22
CA LEU A 89 6.26 0.37 5.63
C LEU A 89 6.13 1.50 4.62
N ASP A 90 4.97 1.66 4.00
CA ASP A 90 4.71 2.69 3.01
C ASP A 90 3.44 3.48 3.32
N ALA A 91 3.46 4.75 2.90
CA ALA A 91 2.32 5.63 2.83
C ALA A 91 2.12 6.07 1.38
N ASN A 92 0.98 5.72 0.80
CA ASN A 92 0.68 5.91 -0.61
C ASN A 92 -0.57 6.77 -0.80
N ALA A 93 -0.51 7.73 -1.72
CA ALA A 93 -1.68 8.34 -2.31
C ALA A 93 -2.19 7.43 -3.44
N GLU A 94 -3.48 7.19 -3.47
CA GLU A 94 -4.12 6.29 -4.41
C GLU A 94 -5.20 7.02 -5.18
N TYR A 95 -5.25 6.79 -6.49
CA TYR A 95 -6.27 7.33 -7.38
C TYR A 95 -7.01 6.21 -8.11
N ASN A 96 -8.32 6.13 -7.90
CA ASN A 96 -9.23 5.22 -8.60
C ASN A 96 -9.72 5.87 -9.89
N PHE A 97 -9.58 5.18 -11.03
CA PHE A 97 -10.02 5.71 -12.33
C PHE A 97 -11.54 5.86 -12.41
N PHE A 98 -12.28 4.97 -11.78
CA PHE A 98 -13.73 5.06 -11.68
C PHE A 98 -14.16 5.40 -10.26
N ARG A 99 -15.33 6.00 -10.11
CA ARG A 99 -15.96 6.15 -8.81
C ARG A 99 -16.27 4.77 -8.24
N PHE A 100 -15.58 4.43 -7.16
CA PHE A 100 -15.59 3.09 -6.60
C PHE A 100 -16.40 3.04 -5.31
N GLY A 101 -17.34 2.09 -5.23
CA GLY A 101 -18.18 1.93 -4.05
C GLY A 101 -19.32 0.94 -4.22
N SER A 102 -20.25 0.90 -3.26
CA SER A 102 -21.50 0.14 -3.37
C SER A 102 -22.45 0.80 -4.35
N GLN A 103 -22.90 0.05 -5.33
CA GLN A 103 -23.98 0.49 -6.23
C GLN A 103 -25.29 0.52 -5.45
N SER A 104 -25.74 1.70 -5.03
CA SER A 104 -27.01 1.78 -4.36
C SER A 104 -28.11 2.49 -5.17
N HIS A 105 -27.82 3.57 -5.85
CA HIS A 105 -28.73 4.31 -6.71
C HIS A 105 -28.00 5.14 -7.78
N ASP A 106 -26.67 5.23 -7.73
CA ASP A 106 -25.91 5.98 -8.72
C ASP A 106 -25.23 5.02 -9.70
N TYR A 107 -25.70 5.01 -10.94
CA TYR A 107 -25.11 4.23 -12.04
C TYR A 107 -23.66 4.59 -12.37
N ARG A 108 -23.17 5.74 -11.87
CA ARG A 108 -21.79 6.20 -12.06
C ARG A 108 -20.79 5.49 -11.14
N VAL A 109 -21.26 4.86 -10.08
CA VAL A 109 -20.44 4.09 -9.16
C VAL A 109 -20.19 2.70 -9.73
N LYS A 110 -18.95 2.29 -9.82
CA LYS A 110 -18.55 0.98 -10.36
C LYS A 110 -18.10 0.06 -9.23
N GLN A 111 -18.38 -1.23 -9.40
CA GLN A 111 -17.90 -2.29 -8.49
C GLN A 111 -16.46 -2.71 -8.80
N ILE A 112 -15.96 -2.39 -9.98
CA ILE A 112 -14.59 -2.68 -10.39
C ILE A 112 -13.93 -1.37 -10.80
N THR A 113 -12.72 -1.15 -10.28
CA THR A 113 -11.91 0.02 -10.66
C THR A 113 -10.44 -0.35 -10.73
N PRO A 114 -9.75 0.00 -11.81
CA PRO A 114 -8.31 0.09 -11.79
C PRO A 114 -7.89 1.30 -10.95
N TYR A 115 -6.70 1.23 -10.37
CA TYR A 115 -6.12 2.34 -9.61
C TYR A 115 -4.61 2.43 -9.83
N ILE A 116 -4.09 3.61 -9.56
CA ILE A 116 -2.64 3.86 -9.46
C ILE A 116 -2.34 4.35 -8.05
N SER A 117 -1.13 4.10 -7.58
CA SER A 117 -0.65 4.58 -6.30
C SER A 117 0.80 5.05 -6.40
N ILE A 118 1.11 6.09 -5.66
CA ILE A 118 2.46 6.62 -5.50
C ILE A 118 2.64 7.10 -4.06
N GLY A 119 3.84 6.96 -3.52
CA GLY A 119 4.06 7.34 -2.14
C GLY A 119 5.52 7.37 -1.73
N VAL A 120 5.72 7.23 -0.42
CA VAL A 120 7.01 7.10 0.22
C VAL A 120 7.01 5.91 1.16
N GLY A 121 8.13 5.23 1.27
CA GLY A 121 8.27 4.08 2.13
C GLY A 121 9.66 3.92 2.69
N ALA A 122 9.74 3.11 3.74
CA ALA A 122 10.98 2.69 4.37
C ALA A 122 10.99 1.18 4.54
N GLY A 123 12.11 0.56 4.21
CA GLY A 123 12.33 -0.87 4.38
C GLY A 123 13.45 -1.14 5.38
N ALA A 124 13.22 -2.07 6.30
CA ALA A 124 14.23 -2.56 7.23
C ALA A 124 14.67 -3.96 6.82
N TYR A 125 15.96 -4.15 6.65
CA TYR A 125 16.61 -5.39 6.21
C TYR A 125 17.94 -5.56 6.93
N ASN A 126 18.53 -6.75 6.88
CA ASN A 126 19.85 -7.07 7.44
C ASN A 126 20.27 -6.22 8.66
N ASP A 127 20.14 -6.76 9.86
CA ASP A 127 20.55 -6.09 11.12
C ASP A 127 19.94 -4.68 11.31
N TRP A 128 18.67 -4.47 10.85
CA TRP A 128 17.93 -3.22 10.95
C TRP A 128 18.51 -2.05 10.15
N LYS A 129 19.24 -2.32 9.09
CA LYS A 129 19.54 -1.26 8.12
C LYS A 129 18.24 -0.77 7.49
N VAL A 130 18.09 0.54 7.43
CA VAL A 130 16.88 1.17 6.88
C VAL A 130 17.20 1.80 5.53
N GLY A 131 16.46 1.40 4.52
CA GLY A 131 16.45 2.04 3.20
C GLY A 131 15.14 2.80 2.98
N VAL A 132 15.22 3.91 2.26
CA VAL A 132 14.05 4.71 1.86
C VAL A 132 13.78 4.50 0.38
N TYR A 133 12.51 4.32 0.03
CA TYR A 133 12.08 4.06 -1.34
C TYR A 133 10.83 4.83 -1.74
N LEU A 134 10.63 4.95 -3.04
CA LEU A 134 9.42 5.48 -3.66
C LEU A 134 8.59 4.31 -4.18
N PRO A 135 7.47 3.95 -3.54
CA PRO A 135 6.55 2.96 -4.06
C PRO A 135 5.71 3.57 -5.19
N VAL A 136 5.66 2.86 -6.31
CA VAL A 136 4.77 3.15 -7.43
C VAL A 136 4.00 1.87 -7.72
N GLY A 137 2.68 1.95 -7.80
CA GLY A 137 1.86 0.78 -7.96
C GLY A 137 0.67 0.99 -8.89
N VAL A 138 0.22 -0.13 -9.43
CA VAL A 138 -1.04 -0.23 -10.18
C VAL A 138 -1.82 -1.43 -9.65
N GLY A 139 -3.13 -1.38 -9.78
CA GLY A 139 -3.93 -2.52 -9.35
C GLY A 139 -5.37 -2.44 -9.79
N LEU A 140 -6.10 -3.45 -9.39
CA LEU A 140 -7.53 -3.61 -9.66
C LEU A 140 -8.25 -3.90 -8.35
N LYS A 141 -9.36 -3.26 -8.13
CA LYS A 141 -10.27 -3.50 -7.01
C LYS A 141 -11.58 -4.02 -7.53
N TRP A 142 -12.12 -5.01 -6.85
CA TRP A 142 -13.44 -5.57 -7.12
C TRP A 142 -14.24 -5.69 -5.82
N LYS A 143 -15.34 -4.95 -5.76
CA LYS A 143 -16.28 -5.00 -4.65
C LYS A 143 -17.32 -6.09 -4.92
N PHE A 144 -17.20 -7.20 -4.20
CA PHE A 144 -18.07 -8.35 -4.37
C PHE A 144 -19.22 -8.39 -3.34
N ALA A 145 -19.09 -7.65 -2.24
CA ALA A 145 -20.14 -7.50 -1.23
C ALA A 145 -20.14 -6.06 -0.67
N ASP A 146 -21.16 -5.68 0.10
CA ASP A 146 -21.37 -4.29 0.57
C ASP A 146 -20.15 -3.71 1.31
N ARG A 147 -19.43 -4.52 2.07
CA ARG A 147 -18.26 -4.09 2.85
C ARG A 147 -16.97 -4.81 2.48
N TRP A 148 -17.03 -5.74 1.52
CA TRP A 148 -15.90 -6.57 1.18
C TRP A 148 -15.46 -6.33 -0.25
N GLN A 149 -14.16 -6.22 -0.42
CA GLN A 149 -13.55 -6.08 -1.74
C GLN A 149 -12.32 -7.00 -1.86
N LEU A 150 -12.10 -7.49 -3.06
CA LEU A 150 -10.85 -8.09 -3.50
C LEU A 150 -9.99 -7.02 -4.16
N GLN A 151 -8.71 -7.12 -3.95
CA GLN A 151 -7.71 -6.23 -4.52
C GLN A 151 -6.57 -7.05 -5.12
N ALA A 152 -6.21 -6.77 -6.36
CA ALA A 152 -4.98 -7.22 -6.97
C ALA A 152 -4.07 -6.00 -7.13
N ALA A 153 -2.82 -6.12 -6.71
CA ALA A 153 -1.86 -5.01 -6.71
C ALA A 153 -0.52 -5.47 -7.28
N TRP A 154 0.10 -4.67 -8.11
CA TRP A 154 1.48 -4.79 -8.53
C TRP A 154 2.19 -3.48 -8.16
N GLN A 155 3.19 -3.57 -7.29
CA GLN A 155 3.92 -2.43 -6.75
C GLN A 155 5.41 -2.60 -6.98
N HIS A 156 6.05 -1.53 -7.42
CA HIS A 156 7.49 -1.37 -7.52
C HIS A 156 7.98 -0.40 -6.44
N ASN A 157 9.01 -0.77 -5.72
CA ASN A 157 9.67 0.06 -4.72
C ASN A 157 11.06 0.41 -5.25
N VAL A 158 11.23 1.64 -5.66
CA VAL A 158 12.50 2.18 -6.16
C VAL A 158 13.25 2.79 -4.98
N TYR A 159 14.34 2.17 -4.57
CA TYR A 159 15.14 2.66 -3.45
C TYR A 159 15.92 3.91 -3.86
N VAL A 160 15.81 4.96 -3.04
CA VAL A 160 16.52 6.23 -3.24
C VAL A 160 17.62 6.46 -2.20
N TYR A 161 17.63 5.65 -1.14
CA TYR A 161 18.62 5.71 -0.07
C TYR A 161 18.88 4.31 0.50
N ASN A 162 20.15 3.94 0.65
CA ASN A 162 20.61 2.63 1.15
C ASN A 162 20.05 1.40 0.39
N GLY A 163 19.71 1.52 -0.87
CA GLY A 163 19.27 0.41 -1.70
C GLY A 163 20.33 -0.67 -1.88
N ASP A 164 21.56 -0.27 -2.13
CA ASP A 164 22.70 -1.16 -2.45
C ASP A 164 23.02 -2.20 -1.35
N SER A 165 22.55 -1.97 -0.13
CA SER A 165 22.76 -2.89 0.99
C SER A 165 21.71 -3.99 1.11
N LEU A 166 20.68 -4.02 0.23
CA LEU A 166 19.62 -5.05 0.22
C LEU A 166 20.18 -6.44 -0.05
N GLU A 167 21.20 -6.53 -0.85
CA GLU A 167 21.83 -7.79 -1.22
C GLU A 167 22.64 -8.40 -0.08
N GLY A 168 23.01 -7.64 0.94
CA GLY A 168 23.86 -8.10 2.03
C GLY A 168 25.29 -8.44 1.59
N LEU A 169 25.67 -8.05 0.38
CA LEU A 169 27.03 -8.22 -0.11
C LEU A 169 27.95 -7.22 0.58
N PRO A 170 29.14 -7.65 1.05
CA PRO A 170 30.13 -6.71 1.53
C PRO A 170 30.56 -5.79 0.39
N GLU A 171 30.75 -4.50 0.69
CA GLU A 171 31.24 -3.45 -0.25
C GLU A 171 32.41 -3.89 -1.15
N TYR A 172 33.08 -4.96 -0.77
CA TYR A 172 34.27 -5.51 -1.41
C TYR A 172 34.02 -6.19 -2.76
N ASN A 173 32.78 -6.56 -3.05
CA ASN A 173 32.42 -7.25 -4.30
C ASN A 173 31.76 -6.34 -5.35
N ASN A 174 31.77 -5.05 -5.11
CA ASN A 174 31.31 -4.08 -6.10
C ASN A 174 32.38 -3.94 -7.19
N THR A 175 32.42 -4.93 -8.09
CA THR A 175 33.40 -5.06 -9.18
C THR A 175 33.33 -3.89 -10.18
N HIS A 176 32.25 -3.12 -10.14
CA HIS A 176 32.02 -2.01 -11.08
C HIS A 176 32.09 -0.62 -10.43
N ASN A 177 32.46 -0.55 -9.15
CA ASN A 177 32.60 0.73 -8.42
C ASN A 177 31.41 1.68 -8.64
N LEU A 178 30.22 1.09 -8.67
CA LEU A 178 28.96 1.80 -8.84
C LEU A 178 28.59 2.45 -7.51
N ASN A 179 29.37 3.43 -7.09
CA ASN A 179 28.96 4.39 -6.08
C ASN A 179 27.74 5.13 -6.64
N GLY A 180 26.58 4.45 -6.54
CA GLY A 180 25.38 4.80 -7.24
C GLY A 180 24.67 5.97 -6.63
N SER A 181 25.02 7.14 -7.07
CA SER A 181 24.13 8.29 -6.99
C SER A 181 23.17 8.39 -8.20
N ASN A 182 23.14 7.39 -9.08
CA ASN A 182 22.26 7.37 -10.23
C ASN A 182 20.98 6.59 -9.92
N ILE A 183 19.85 7.29 -9.96
CA ILE A 183 18.49 6.74 -9.80
C ILE A 183 18.21 5.53 -10.72
N MET A 184 18.95 5.39 -11.82
CA MET A 184 18.82 4.27 -12.76
C MET A 184 19.55 3.00 -12.34
N ASN A 185 20.41 3.05 -11.33
CA ASN A 185 21.21 1.92 -10.86
C ASN A 185 20.78 1.43 -9.48
N ASN A 186 19.66 1.94 -8.96
CA ASN A 186 19.16 1.60 -7.64
C ASN A 186 18.39 0.27 -7.68
N ASP A 187 18.56 -0.49 -6.63
CA ASP A 187 17.81 -1.72 -6.39
C ASP A 187 16.30 -1.49 -6.42
N VAL A 188 15.60 -2.38 -7.05
CA VAL A 188 14.13 -2.37 -7.14
C VAL A 188 13.57 -3.63 -6.53
N THR A 189 12.67 -3.48 -5.57
CA THR A 189 11.85 -4.59 -5.12
C THR A 189 10.45 -4.44 -5.67
N SER A 190 9.87 -5.54 -6.08
CA SER A 190 8.53 -5.56 -6.63
C SER A 190 7.68 -6.60 -5.97
N THR A 191 6.38 -6.31 -5.82
CA THR A 191 5.41 -7.24 -5.24
C THR A 191 4.18 -7.35 -6.11
N ILE A 192 3.70 -8.58 -6.28
CA ILE A 192 2.38 -8.87 -6.86
C ILE A 192 1.56 -9.52 -5.75
N MET A 193 0.50 -8.85 -5.35
CA MET A 193 -0.30 -9.26 -4.20
C MET A 193 -1.79 -9.33 -4.52
N LEU A 194 -2.45 -10.30 -3.91
CA LEU A 194 -3.90 -10.39 -3.82
C LEU A 194 -4.32 -10.16 -2.38
N GLY A 195 -5.37 -9.39 -2.17
CA GLY A 195 -5.83 -9.04 -0.83
C GLY A 195 -7.34 -9.02 -0.70
N ILE A 196 -7.77 -9.21 0.55
CA ILE A 196 -9.17 -9.01 0.97
C ILE A 196 -9.19 -7.79 1.88
N VAL A 197 -10.13 -6.90 1.61
CA VAL A 197 -10.26 -5.63 2.33
C VAL A 197 -11.69 -5.47 2.83
N PHE A 198 -11.80 -5.01 4.06
CA PHE A 198 -13.05 -4.73 4.74
C PHE A 198 -13.24 -3.23 4.93
N GLU A 199 -14.41 -2.71 4.57
CA GLU A 199 -14.77 -1.31 4.67
C GLU A 199 -15.57 -1.02 5.95
N PHE A 200 -15.22 0.06 6.66
CA PHE A 200 -15.90 0.50 7.88
C PHE A 200 -15.90 2.04 8.00
N GLY A 201 -16.55 2.58 9.05
CA GLY A 201 -16.63 4.02 9.24
C GLY A 201 -17.66 4.64 8.27
N LYS A 202 -18.95 4.55 8.59
CA LYS A 202 -20.02 5.19 7.80
C LYS A 202 -19.90 6.71 7.86
N GLY A 203 -19.88 7.37 6.70
CA GLY A 203 -20.14 8.80 6.61
C GLY A 203 -21.55 9.15 7.13
N ALA A 204 -21.73 10.37 7.59
CA ALA A 204 -23.01 10.86 8.07
C ALA A 204 -24.10 10.69 6.98
N LYS A 205 -25.28 10.22 7.38
CA LYS A 205 -26.44 10.18 6.48
C LYS A 205 -26.82 11.62 6.15
N ILE A 206 -26.72 12.01 4.89
CA ILE A 206 -27.37 13.26 4.44
C ILE A 206 -28.87 13.05 4.59
N CYS A 207 -29.54 13.99 5.28
CA CYS A 207 -30.99 14.04 5.32
C CYS A 207 -31.56 13.93 3.90
N SER A 208 -32.40 12.94 3.68
CA SER A 208 -33.14 12.75 2.42
C SER A 208 -34.07 13.93 2.09
N PHE A 209 -34.16 14.90 2.98
CA PHE A 209 -35.07 16.06 2.87
C PHE A 209 -34.49 17.23 2.05
N CYS A 210 -33.18 17.25 1.78
CA CYS A 210 -32.52 18.33 1.02
C CYS A 210 -32.38 18.03 -0.48
N ARG A 211 -33.17 17.11 -1.03
CA ARG A 211 -33.05 16.66 -2.42
C ARG A 211 -34.20 17.13 -3.32
N ASN A 212 -34.93 18.14 -2.91
CA ASN A 212 -35.89 18.79 -3.77
C ASN A 212 -35.43 20.24 -4.03
N ASP A 213 -34.56 20.40 -5.01
CA ASP A 213 -34.51 21.56 -5.90
C ASP A 213 -33.66 21.18 -7.12
#